data_7d666b79bea322a5a2243f7899f8948c
#
_entry.id   7d666b79bea322a5a2243f7899f8948c
#
_cell.length_a   1.000
_cell.length_b   1.000
_cell.length_c   1.000
_cell.angle_alpha   90.00
_cell.angle_beta   90.00
_cell.angle_gamma   90.00
#
_symmetry.space_group_name_H-M   'P 1'
#
loop_
_entity.id
_entity.type
_entity.pdbx_description
1 polymer ?
#
loop_
_entity_poly.entity_id
_entity_poly.type
_entity_poly.pdbx_seq_one_letter_code
_entity_poly.pdbx_strand_id
1 'polypeptide(L)'
;ICFDIAQRLEGRLIALGVTVVLTHGAGSDPSETERIEKANNCGADLVISIHTDKYQNEKASGVTTYYYGSDAHGVHSVVGEKFANLVQREITARTDLLNNRTHSKTWDFLRLTKAPTVRVDLGYLTNPGDLAKLNELEFREVLVESLLIAIQRLYLSAEEDAKTGTLRISDLRRAGL
;
A
#
# COMPACT_ATOMS: atom_id res chain seq x y z
N ILE A 1 10.43 -9.25 -9.63
CA ILE A 1 10.44 -8.62 -8.30
C ILE A 1 8.99 -8.34 -7.87
N CYS A 2 8.26 -7.40 -8.46
CA CYS A 2 6.93 -6.99 -8.00
C CYS A 2 5.92 -8.15 -7.95
N PHE A 3 5.89 -9.01 -8.99
CA PHE A 3 5.02 -10.17 -9.04
C PHE A 3 5.37 -11.21 -7.94
N ASP A 4 6.65 -11.46 -7.67
CA ASP A 4 7.09 -12.34 -6.59
C ASP A 4 6.63 -11.82 -5.21
N ILE A 5 6.76 -10.51 -4.96
CA ILE A 5 6.26 -9.88 -3.73
C ILE A 5 4.73 -10.02 -3.63
N ALA A 6 4.01 -9.79 -4.73
CA ALA A 6 2.56 -9.92 -4.75
C ALA A 6 2.09 -11.35 -4.46
N GLN A 7 2.73 -12.38 -5.05
CA GLN A 7 2.42 -13.79 -4.80
C GLN A 7 2.71 -14.22 -3.35
N ARG A 8 3.81 -13.75 -2.77
CA ARG A 8 4.15 -14.04 -1.36
C ARG A 8 3.14 -13.40 -0.42
N LEU A 9 2.75 -12.15 -0.70
CA LEU A 9 1.71 -11.46 0.05
C LEU A 9 0.36 -12.17 -0.07
N GLU A 10 -0.02 -12.59 -1.29
CA GLU A 10 -1.21 -13.40 -1.54
C GLU A 10 -1.25 -14.65 -0.65
N GLY A 11 -0.17 -15.45 -0.65
CA GLY A 11 -0.09 -16.66 0.16
C GLY A 11 -0.29 -16.41 1.65
N ARG A 12 0.31 -15.34 2.19
CA ARG A 12 0.16 -14.96 3.60
C ARG A 12 -1.25 -14.46 3.93
N LEU A 13 -1.87 -13.69 3.04
CA LEU A 13 -3.23 -13.19 3.22
C LEU A 13 -4.25 -14.33 3.15
N ILE A 14 -4.10 -15.26 2.21
CA ILE A 14 -4.96 -16.45 2.11
C ILE A 14 -4.87 -17.30 3.38
N ALA A 15 -3.68 -17.47 3.94
CA ALA A 15 -3.48 -18.20 5.20
C ALA A 15 -4.19 -17.53 6.39
N LEU A 16 -4.49 -16.24 6.31
CA LEU A 16 -5.28 -15.48 7.28
C LEU A 16 -6.79 -15.44 6.96
N GLY A 17 -7.23 -16.16 5.92
CA GLY A 17 -8.64 -16.21 5.52
C GLY A 17 -9.09 -15.05 4.62
N VAL A 18 -8.16 -14.25 4.11
CA VAL A 18 -8.46 -13.14 3.20
C VAL A 18 -8.60 -13.66 1.77
N THR A 19 -9.65 -13.27 1.07
CA THR A 19 -9.77 -13.52 -0.38
C THR A 19 -8.87 -12.56 -1.15
N VAL A 20 -7.97 -13.11 -1.96
CA VAL A 20 -7.02 -12.32 -2.77
C VAL A 20 -7.22 -12.59 -4.25
N VAL A 21 -7.18 -11.53 -5.05
CA VAL A 21 -7.25 -11.59 -6.51
C VAL A 21 -6.04 -10.86 -7.09
N LEU A 22 -5.14 -11.59 -7.73
CA LEU A 22 -4.07 -10.99 -8.52
C LEU A 22 -4.62 -10.49 -9.86
N THR A 23 -4.23 -9.30 -10.29
CA THR A 23 -4.68 -8.72 -11.57
C THR A 23 -4.16 -9.49 -12.77
N HIS A 24 -3.02 -10.18 -12.62
CA HIS A 24 -2.40 -11.00 -13.67
C HIS A 24 -1.64 -12.18 -13.08
N GLY A 25 -1.34 -13.16 -13.93
CA GLY A 25 -0.45 -14.27 -13.62
C GLY A 25 0.98 -14.04 -14.12
N ALA A 26 1.86 -15.01 -13.85
CA ALA A 26 3.23 -14.99 -14.35
C ALA A 26 3.23 -14.94 -15.89
N GLY A 27 4.05 -14.06 -16.45
CA GLY A 27 4.18 -13.91 -17.91
C GLY A 27 3.03 -13.19 -18.61
N SER A 28 2.05 -12.69 -17.85
CA SER A 28 0.96 -11.84 -18.36
C SER A 28 1.24 -10.38 -18.00
N ASP A 29 1.02 -9.47 -18.93
CA ASP A 29 1.18 -8.03 -18.72
C ASP A 29 -0.06 -7.27 -19.26
N PRO A 30 -1.19 -7.33 -18.53
CA PRO A 30 -2.38 -6.62 -18.90
C PRO A 30 -2.16 -5.10 -18.83
N SER A 31 -2.85 -4.37 -19.67
CA SER A 31 -2.89 -2.92 -19.66
C SER A 31 -3.41 -2.38 -18.33
N GLU A 32 -3.17 -1.11 -18.06
CA GLU A 32 -3.69 -0.44 -16.86
C GLU A 32 -5.23 -0.50 -16.83
N THR A 33 -5.89 -0.31 -17.96
CA THR A 33 -7.36 -0.40 -18.07
C THR A 33 -7.87 -1.78 -17.67
N GLU A 34 -7.27 -2.86 -18.19
CA GLU A 34 -7.66 -4.23 -17.83
C GLU A 34 -7.46 -4.53 -16.35
N ARG A 35 -6.39 -3.97 -15.73
CA ARG A 35 -6.16 -4.08 -14.27
C ARG A 35 -7.24 -3.35 -13.47
N ILE A 36 -7.63 -2.15 -13.90
CA ILE A 36 -8.71 -1.36 -13.29
C ILE A 36 -10.04 -2.12 -13.39
N GLU A 37 -10.38 -2.61 -14.58
CA GLU A 37 -11.60 -3.38 -14.82
C GLU A 37 -11.65 -4.63 -13.93
N LYS A 38 -10.56 -5.38 -13.85
CA LYS A 38 -10.49 -6.56 -13.01
C LYS A 38 -10.68 -6.22 -11.52
N ALA A 39 -10.00 -5.18 -11.03
CA ALA A 39 -10.14 -4.71 -9.66
C ALA A 39 -11.57 -4.26 -9.34
N ASN A 40 -12.23 -3.57 -10.29
CA ASN A 40 -13.60 -3.10 -10.12
C ASN A 40 -14.66 -4.22 -10.19
N ASN A 41 -14.38 -5.29 -10.94
CA ASN A 41 -15.31 -6.40 -11.14
C ASN A 41 -15.18 -7.51 -10.09
N CYS A 42 -14.06 -7.60 -9.37
CA CYS A 42 -13.88 -8.63 -8.34
C CYS A 42 -14.49 -8.27 -6.98
N GLY A 43 -15.01 -7.05 -6.82
CA GLY A 43 -15.61 -6.61 -5.55
C GLY A 43 -14.58 -6.46 -4.42
N ALA A 44 -13.36 -6.04 -4.74
CA ALA A 44 -12.30 -5.85 -3.76
C ALA A 44 -12.64 -4.73 -2.76
N ASP A 45 -12.34 -4.94 -1.47
CA ASP A 45 -12.44 -3.93 -0.42
C ASP A 45 -11.22 -3.00 -0.40
N LEU A 46 -10.09 -3.45 -0.94
CA LEU A 46 -8.83 -2.74 -0.96
C LEU A 46 -8.00 -3.17 -2.18
N VAL A 47 -7.29 -2.23 -2.81
CA VAL A 47 -6.40 -2.51 -3.94
C VAL A 47 -4.99 -2.01 -3.64
N ILE A 48 -4.00 -2.86 -3.89
CA ILE A 48 -2.58 -2.51 -3.80
C ILE A 48 -1.92 -2.74 -5.15
N SER A 49 -1.31 -1.69 -5.69
CA SER A 49 -0.50 -1.75 -6.90
C SER A 49 0.98 -1.69 -6.51
N ILE A 50 1.69 -2.80 -6.70
CA ILE A 50 3.10 -2.95 -6.32
C ILE A 50 3.98 -2.71 -7.54
N HIS A 51 4.88 -1.73 -7.42
CA HIS A 51 5.78 -1.29 -8.49
C HIS A 51 7.22 -1.12 -8.01
N THR A 52 8.09 -0.99 -8.97
CA THR A 52 9.43 -0.41 -8.86
C THR A 52 9.54 0.71 -9.86
N ASP A 53 10.32 1.74 -9.55
CA ASP A 53 10.47 2.91 -10.41
C ASP A 53 11.80 2.90 -11.18
N LYS A 54 11.91 3.79 -12.15
CA LYS A 54 13.13 4.08 -12.92
C LYS A 54 13.27 5.58 -13.08
N TYR A 55 14.46 6.09 -12.87
CA TYR A 55 14.73 7.51 -13.07
C TYR A 55 16.09 7.71 -13.75
N GLN A 56 16.23 8.80 -14.53
CA GLN A 56 17.48 9.07 -15.25
C GLN A 56 18.69 9.29 -14.33
N ASN A 57 18.44 9.86 -13.14
CA ASN A 57 19.47 10.05 -12.15
C ASN A 57 19.52 8.81 -11.24
N GLU A 58 20.59 8.04 -11.33
CA GLU A 58 20.84 6.83 -10.53
C GLU A 58 20.93 7.09 -9.01
N LYS A 59 21.00 8.35 -8.57
CA LYS A 59 20.93 8.72 -7.15
C LYS A 59 19.53 8.71 -6.59
N ALA A 60 18.49 8.69 -7.45
CA ALA A 60 17.12 8.51 -7.00
C ALA A 60 16.98 7.14 -6.35
N SER A 61 16.49 7.08 -5.12
CA SER A 61 16.36 5.85 -4.33
C SER A 61 15.22 5.95 -3.34
N GLY A 62 14.80 4.80 -2.79
CA GLY A 62 13.86 4.74 -1.68
C GLY A 62 12.43 4.41 -2.09
N VAL A 63 11.56 4.33 -1.09
CA VAL A 63 10.16 3.93 -1.22
C VAL A 63 9.23 5.13 -1.21
N THR A 64 8.21 5.07 -2.07
CA THR A 64 7.15 6.08 -2.17
C THR A 64 5.79 5.41 -2.24
N THR A 65 4.80 5.96 -1.57
CA THR A 65 3.41 5.52 -1.70
C THR A 65 2.53 6.62 -2.26
N TYR A 66 1.51 6.22 -3.02
CA TYR A 66 0.58 7.13 -3.67
C TYR A 66 -0.86 6.69 -3.42
N TYR A 67 -1.74 7.68 -3.21
CA TYR A 67 -3.18 7.50 -3.09
C TYR A 67 -3.93 8.51 -3.97
N TYR A 68 -5.22 8.26 -4.20
CA TYR A 68 -6.04 9.21 -4.96
C TYR A 68 -6.26 10.49 -4.17
N GLY A 69 -5.91 11.60 -4.77
CA GLY A 69 -6.19 12.92 -4.21
C GLY A 69 -5.75 14.05 -5.12
N SER A 70 -6.39 15.20 -4.94
CA SER A 70 -6.05 16.45 -5.60
C SER A 70 -6.19 17.61 -4.61
N ASP A 71 -5.07 18.17 -4.21
CA ASP A 71 -5.03 19.31 -3.29
C ASP A 71 -5.74 20.53 -3.90
N ALA A 72 -5.67 20.70 -5.23
CA ALA A 72 -6.32 21.78 -5.96
C ALA A 72 -7.86 21.72 -5.88
N HIS A 73 -8.45 20.55 -5.67
CA HIS A 73 -9.89 20.33 -5.64
C HIS A 73 -10.42 19.89 -4.28
N GLY A 74 -9.55 19.74 -3.28
CA GLY A 74 -9.93 19.30 -1.93
C GLY A 74 -10.55 17.90 -1.87
N VAL A 75 -10.32 17.06 -2.89
CA VAL A 75 -10.88 15.70 -3.00
C VAL A 75 -9.77 14.69 -2.83
N HIS A 76 -9.96 13.73 -1.92
CA HIS A 76 -9.04 12.61 -1.73
C HIS A 76 -9.73 11.38 -1.14
N SER A 77 -9.08 10.23 -1.31
CA SER A 77 -9.51 8.99 -0.67
C SER A 77 -8.97 8.94 0.76
N VAL A 78 -9.83 9.16 1.75
CA VAL A 78 -9.44 9.12 3.18
C VAL A 78 -8.85 7.76 3.57
N VAL A 79 -9.50 6.67 3.17
CA VAL A 79 -8.99 5.31 3.44
C VAL A 79 -7.72 5.03 2.65
N GLY A 80 -7.64 5.48 1.38
CA GLY A 80 -6.44 5.36 0.56
C GLY A 80 -5.25 6.10 1.18
N GLU A 81 -5.45 7.32 1.69
CA GLU A 81 -4.41 8.09 2.39
C GLU A 81 -3.95 7.38 3.67
N LYS A 82 -4.90 6.96 4.52
CA LYS A 82 -4.57 6.23 5.75
C LYS A 82 -3.75 4.97 5.44
N PHE A 83 -4.17 4.21 4.44
CA PHE A 83 -3.49 2.99 4.05
C PHE A 83 -2.11 3.25 3.44
N ALA A 84 -1.97 4.26 2.56
CA ALA A 84 -0.68 4.66 1.99
C ALA A 84 0.32 5.07 3.09
N ASN A 85 -0.12 5.83 4.08
CA ASN A 85 0.69 6.20 5.24
C ASN A 85 1.11 4.99 6.09
N LEU A 86 0.21 4.00 6.28
CA LEU A 86 0.55 2.76 6.96
C LEU A 86 1.60 1.97 6.19
N VAL A 87 1.43 1.78 4.88
CA VAL A 87 2.40 1.08 4.02
C VAL A 87 3.75 1.77 4.08
N GLN A 88 3.79 3.09 3.88
CA GLN A 88 5.02 3.87 3.92
C GLN A 88 5.75 3.68 5.25
N ARG A 89 5.03 3.81 6.37
CA ARG A 89 5.57 3.67 7.72
C ARG A 89 6.12 2.27 7.98
N GLU A 90 5.36 1.23 7.64
CA GLU A 90 5.75 -0.14 7.94
C GLU A 90 6.99 -0.58 7.14
N ILE A 91 7.10 -0.13 5.88
CA ILE A 91 8.29 -0.38 5.05
C ILE A 91 9.50 0.37 5.60
N THR A 92 9.39 1.66 5.87
CA THR A 92 10.52 2.47 6.33
C THR A 92 10.95 2.17 7.77
N ALA A 93 10.08 1.57 8.57
CA ALA A 93 10.43 1.11 9.91
C ALA A 93 11.22 -0.22 9.94
N ARG A 94 11.15 -1.02 8.86
CA ARG A 94 11.76 -2.36 8.78
C ARG A 94 12.85 -2.46 7.75
N THR A 95 13.03 -1.45 6.91
CA THR A 95 14.06 -1.40 5.89
C THR A 95 14.88 -0.12 6.01
N ASP A 96 16.03 -0.11 5.39
CA ASP A 96 16.88 1.08 5.23
C ASP A 96 16.64 1.83 3.91
N LEU A 97 15.46 1.61 3.28
CA LEU A 97 15.04 2.41 2.12
C LEU A 97 14.79 3.87 2.53
N LEU A 98 15.25 4.79 1.70
CA LEU A 98 14.96 6.20 1.89
C LEU A 98 13.44 6.44 1.89
N ASN A 99 12.96 7.20 2.87
CA ASN A 99 11.55 7.53 2.99
C ASN A 99 11.20 8.74 2.08
N ASN A 100 10.66 8.48 0.91
CA ASN A 100 10.19 9.50 -0.01
C ASN A 100 8.75 9.95 0.27
N ARG A 101 8.17 9.53 1.41
CA ARG A 101 6.85 9.93 1.91
C ARG A 101 5.69 9.40 1.06
N THR A 102 4.50 9.82 1.45
CA THR A 102 3.21 9.53 0.81
C THR A 102 2.74 10.75 0.04
N HIS A 103 2.19 10.55 -1.16
CA HIS A 103 1.75 11.63 -2.04
C HIS A 103 0.36 11.38 -2.62
N SER A 104 -0.42 12.44 -2.75
CA SER A 104 -1.67 12.42 -3.52
C SER A 104 -1.39 12.49 -5.02
N LYS A 105 -2.14 11.72 -5.81
CA LYS A 105 -2.08 11.71 -7.28
C LYS A 105 -3.46 11.47 -7.89
N THR A 106 -3.65 11.99 -9.10
CA THR A 106 -4.89 11.82 -9.88
C THR A 106 -4.75 10.81 -11.03
N TRP A 107 -3.75 9.93 -10.96
CA TRP A 107 -3.52 8.91 -11.99
C TRP A 107 -4.75 8.02 -12.17
N ASP A 108 -4.97 7.56 -13.39
CA ASP A 108 -6.18 6.82 -13.76
C ASP A 108 -6.38 5.58 -12.92
N PHE A 109 -5.33 4.82 -12.63
CA PHE A 109 -5.41 3.66 -11.75
C PHE A 109 -5.95 4.00 -10.35
N LEU A 110 -5.50 5.10 -9.76
CA LEU A 110 -5.96 5.55 -8.44
C LEU A 110 -7.38 6.15 -8.49
N ARG A 111 -7.71 6.85 -9.59
CA ARG A 111 -8.96 7.60 -9.75
C ARG A 111 -10.13 6.72 -10.18
N LEU A 112 -9.91 5.75 -11.07
CA LEU A 112 -10.94 4.93 -11.69
C LEU A 112 -11.18 3.60 -10.97
N THR A 113 -10.30 3.20 -10.07
CA THR A 113 -10.53 2.05 -9.19
C THR A 113 -11.51 2.45 -8.09
N LYS A 114 -12.60 1.68 -7.95
CA LYS A 114 -13.70 1.97 -7.01
C LYS A 114 -13.33 1.77 -5.55
N ALA A 115 -12.56 0.72 -5.27
CA ALA A 115 -12.06 0.45 -3.93
C ALA A 115 -10.94 1.44 -3.54
N PRO A 116 -10.72 1.70 -2.24
CA PRO A 116 -9.54 2.40 -1.77
C PRO A 116 -8.28 1.75 -2.36
N THR A 117 -7.46 2.56 -3.03
CA THR A 117 -6.33 2.08 -3.82
C THR A 117 -5.05 2.79 -3.42
N VAL A 118 -3.99 2.02 -3.24
CA VAL A 118 -2.63 2.52 -3.01
C VAL A 118 -1.69 1.94 -4.07
N ARG A 119 -0.86 2.79 -4.65
CA ARG A 119 0.34 2.38 -5.38
C ARG A 119 1.54 2.52 -4.45
N VAL A 120 2.41 1.52 -4.44
CA VAL A 120 3.69 1.55 -3.75
C VAL A 120 4.82 1.30 -4.74
N ASP A 121 5.76 2.25 -4.82
CA ASP A 121 7.01 2.13 -5.56
C ASP A 121 8.12 1.77 -4.56
N LEU A 122 8.56 0.51 -4.61
CA LEU A 122 9.41 -0.14 -3.60
C LEU A 122 10.91 0.18 -3.74
N GLY A 123 11.27 1.06 -4.64
CA GLY A 123 12.64 1.46 -4.94
C GLY A 123 12.88 1.66 -6.42
N TYR A 124 14.09 2.08 -6.76
CA TYR A 124 14.47 2.43 -8.13
C TYR A 124 15.37 1.34 -8.74
N LEU A 125 14.94 0.74 -9.84
CA LEU A 125 15.75 -0.24 -10.59
C LEU A 125 17.02 0.37 -11.20
N THR A 126 17.04 1.69 -11.36
CA THR A 126 18.19 2.46 -11.84
C THR A 126 19.19 2.80 -10.74
N ASN A 127 18.80 2.64 -9.46
CA ASN A 127 19.72 2.81 -8.34
C ASN A 127 20.38 1.47 -7.98
N PRO A 128 21.72 1.35 -8.02
CA PRO A 128 22.39 0.08 -7.73
C PRO A 128 22.13 -0.47 -6.32
N GLY A 129 21.99 0.43 -5.33
CA GLY A 129 21.72 0.03 -3.94
C GLY A 129 20.31 -0.54 -3.76
N ASP A 130 19.28 0.14 -4.31
CA ASP A 130 17.89 -0.34 -4.27
C ASP A 130 17.76 -1.65 -5.07
N LEU A 131 18.37 -1.73 -6.24
CA LEU A 131 18.33 -2.93 -7.09
C LEU A 131 19.00 -4.14 -6.42
N ALA A 132 20.13 -3.94 -5.75
CA ALA A 132 20.79 -5.00 -4.99
C ALA A 132 19.86 -5.57 -3.91
N LYS A 133 19.27 -4.70 -3.08
CA LYS A 133 18.31 -5.08 -2.02
C LYS A 133 17.08 -5.80 -2.60
N LEU A 134 16.47 -5.25 -3.65
CA LEU A 134 15.29 -5.83 -4.28
C LEU A 134 15.55 -7.21 -4.91
N ASN A 135 16.80 -7.54 -5.24
CA ASN A 135 17.19 -8.88 -5.70
C ASN A 135 17.39 -9.89 -4.56
N GLU A 136 17.58 -9.44 -3.33
CA GLU A 136 17.70 -10.31 -2.17
C GLU A 136 16.34 -10.87 -1.75
N LEU A 137 16.28 -12.19 -1.53
CA LEU A 137 15.05 -12.85 -1.13
C LEU A 137 14.58 -12.40 0.25
N GLU A 138 15.49 -12.34 1.20
CA GLU A 138 15.22 -11.90 2.57
C GLU A 138 14.67 -10.48 2.60
N PHE A 139 15.21 -9.57 1.79
CA PHE A 139 14.69 -8.22 1.71
C PHE A 139 13.26 -8.17 1.16
N ARG A 140 12.93 -8.97 0.15
CA ARG A 140 11.55 -9.09 -0.36
C ARG A 140 10.60 -9.66 0.70
N GLU A 141 11.05 -10.61 1.53
CA GLU A 141 10.24 -11.13 2.65
C GLU A 141 9.94 -10.02 3.68
N VAL A 142 10.88 -9.14 3.97
CA VAL A 142 10.66 -7.97 4.85
C VAL A 142 9.64 -7.00 4.24
N LEU A 143 9.68 -6.78 2.92
CA LEU A 143 8.68 -5.95 2.23
C LEU A 143 7.29 -6.59 2.29
N VAL A 144 7.18 -7.90 2.06
CA VAL A 144 5.90 -8.65 2.19
C VAL A 144 5.34 -8.56 3.61
N GLU A 145 6.19 -8.73 4.62
CA GLU A 145 5.80 -8.59 6.03
C GLU A 145 5.30 -7.18 6.32
N SER A 146 5.99 -6.15 5.81
CA SER A 146 5.61 -4.76 5.99
C SER A 146 4.23 -4.46 5.39
N LEU A 147 3.96 -4.96 4.17
CA LEU A 147 2.67 -4.82 3.51
C LEU A 147 1.56 -5.56 4.28
N LEU A 148 1.83 -6.78 4.75
CA LEU A 148 0.89 -7.56 5.54
C LEU A 148 0.49 -6.83 6.82
N ILE A 149 1.47 -6.32 7.57
CA ILE A 149 1.22 -5.57 8.81
C ILE A 149 0.45 -4.27 8.53
N ALA A 150 0.75 -3.57 7.43
CA ALA A 150 0.01 -2.38 7.05
C ALA A 150 -1.48 -2.68 6.79
N ILE A 151 -1.78 -3.79 6.10
CA ILE A 151 -3.15 -4.27 5.86
C ILE A 151 -3.83 -4.61 7.20
N GLN A 152 -3.19 -5.41 8.05
CA GLN A 152 -3.73 -5.77 9.36
C GLN A 152 -4.04 -4.53 10.19
N ARG A 153 -3.14 -3.56 10.24
CA ARG A 153 -3.33 -2.31 10.99
C ARG A 153 -4.45 -1.44 10.43
N LEU A 154 -4.68 -1.47 9.13
CA LEU A 154 -5.81 -0.76 8.53
C LEU A 154 -7.15 -1.26 9.07
N TYR A 155 -7.31 -2.58 9.16
CA TYR A 155 -8.56 -3.21 9.60
C TYR A 155 -8.69 -3.26 11.13
N LEU A 156 -7.61 -3.58 11.86
CA LEU A 156 -7.63 -3.64 13.33
C LEU A 156 -7.83 -2.27 13.97
N SER A 157 -7.19 -1.21 13.44
CA SER A 157 -7.37 0.13 14.00
C SER A 157 -8.78 0.70 13.80
N ALA A 158 -9.56 0.18 12.84
CA ALA A 158 -10.97 0.55 12.70
C ALA A 158 -11.84 0.00 13.83
N GLU A 159 -11.52 -1.17 14.38
CA GLU A 159 -12.21 -1.75 15.55
C GLU A 159 -11.77 -1.09 16.86
N GLU A 160 -10.49 -0.80 17.03
CA GLU A 160 -9.95 -0.13 18.20
C GLU A 160 -10.38 1.34 18.28
N ASP A 161 -10.34 2.08 17.17
CA ASP A 161 -10.83 3.46 17.10
C ASP A 161 -12.34 3.57 17.36
N ALA A 162 -13.14 2.56 17.00
CA ALA A 162 -14.55 2.54 17.35
C ALA A 162 -14.77 2.40 18.85
N LYS A 163 -13.87 1.76 19.59
CA LYS A 163 -13.93 1.61 21.05
C LYS A 163 -13.29 2.77 21.80
N THR A 164 -12.21 3.36 21.28
CA THR A 164 -11.47 4.45 21.93
C THR A 164 -11.94 5.84 21.48
N GLY A 165 -12.40 6.00 20.24
CA GLY A 165 -12.90 7.27 19.71
C GLY A 165 -14.28 7.68 20.24
N THR A 166 -14.90 6.89 21.12
CA THR A 166 -16.17 7.19 21.76
C THR A 166 -16.05 7.72 23.20
N LEU A 167 -14.84 7.93 23.72
CA LEU A 167 -14.66 8.64 24.99
C LEU A 167 -15.13 10.10 24.83
N ARG A 168 -16.41 10.31 25.13
CA ARG A 168 -16.98 11.66 25.25
C ARG A 168 -16.52 12.28 26.56
N ILE A 169 -16.44 13.60 26.63
CA ILE A 169 -16.16 14.33 27.88
C ILE A 169 -17.10 13.89 29.02
N SER A 170 -18.34 13.45 28.68
CA SER A 170 -19.29 12.83 29.60
C SER A 170 -18.83 11.51 30.22
N ASP A 171 -17.99 10.74 29.52
CA ASP A 171 -17.50 9.44 29.98
C ASP A 171 -16.32 9.61 30.94
N LEU A 172 -15.50 10.62 30.71
CA LEU A 172 -14.41 11.03 31.63
C LEU A 172 -14.97 11.53 32.98
N ARG A 173 -16.08 12.28 32.97
CA ARG A 173 -16.73 12.75 34.18
C ARG A 173 -17.37 11.61 35.00
N ARG A 174 -17.79 10.51 34.36
CA ARG A 174 -18.30 9.31 35.05
C ARG A 174 -17.19 8.45 35.66
N ALA A 175 -15.98 8.54 35.12
CA ALA A 175 -14.82 7.84 35.63
C ALA A 175 -14.10 8.58 36.80
N GLY A 176 -14.61 9.75 37.21
CA GLY A 176 -14.08 10.50 38.35
C GLY A 176 -12.76 11.20 38.06
N LEU A 177 -12.47 11.48 36.78
CA LEU A 177 -11.30 12.27 36.31
C LEU A 177 -11.75 13.69 35.95
#